data_f55f6c4ba57c2860ae7d90a8f4891268
#
_entry.id   f55f6c4ba57c2860ae7d90a8f4891268
#
_cell.length_a   1.000
_cell.length_b   1.000
_cell.length_c   1.000
_cell.angle_alpha   90.00
_cell.angle_beta   90.00
_cell.angle_gamma   90.00
#
_symmetry.space_group_name_H-M   'P 1'
#
loop_
_entity.id
_entity.type
_entity.pdbx_description
1 polymer ?
#
loop_
_entity_poly.entity_id
_entity_poly.type
_entity_poly.pdbx_seq_one_letter_code
_entity_poly.pdbx_strand_id
1 'polypeptide(L)'
;KRIDLRTVLRGHVEATAKRMSEQKTVLAVQDTTTLNYTAHPSTEGLGPINTTKDNGVGLIVHDTVAFSLEGTPLGLVDVQCWTRDPEEAGKSKKRKERPIEEKESVKWLRSYRAAAEVQELCPQTLVVSVWDREADIHELFLEAAQTKSGPKLLVRAERSRQRTVE
;
A
#
# COMPACT_ATOMS: atom_id res chain seq x y z
N LYS A 1 6.18 -25.35 -10.56
CA LYS A 1 6.44 -23.91 -10.69
C LYS A 1 5.54 -23.20 -9.69
N ARG A 2 6.13 -22.48 -8.73
CA ARG A 2 5.33 -21.75 -7.71
C ARG A 2 4.72 -20.51 -8.39
N ILE A 3 3.41 -20.37 -8.33
CA ILE A 3 2.69 -19.22 -8.85
C ILE A 3 2.66 -18.21 -7.70
N ASP A 4 3.14 -16.99 -7.92
CA ASP A 4 3.08 -15.90 -6.96
C ASP A 4 1.87 -14.98 -7.20
N LEU A 5 1.53 -14.18 -6.21
CA LEU A 5 0.38 -13.27 -6.24
C LEU A 5 0.49 -12.27 -7.41
N ARG A 6 1.67 -11.73 -7.67
CA ARG A 6 1.90 -10.76 -8.75
C ARG A 6 1.60 -11.39 -10.14
N THR A 7 2.00 -12.65 -10.35
CA THR A 7 1.69 -13.39 -11.58
C THR A 7 0.19 -13.57 -11.75
N VAL A 8 -0.54 -13.87 -10.68
CA VAL A 8 -2.01 -14.04 -10.72
C VAL A 8 -2.71 -12.73 -11.05
N LEU A 9 -2.25 -11.63 -10.46
CA LEU A 9 -2.88 -10.31 -10.59
C LEU A 9 -2.53 -9.59 -11.90
N ARG A 10 -1.47 -9.98 -12.60
CA ARG A 10 -0.96 -9.26 -13.77
C ARG A 10 -2.03 -8.91 -14.80
N GLY A 11 -2.82 -9.89 -15.25
CA GLY A 11 -3.87 -9.63 -16.24
C GLY A 11 -4.98 -8.71 -15.71
N HIS A 12 -5.25 -8.76 -14.39
CA HIS A 12 -6.19 -7.84 -13.75
C HIS A 12 -5.64 -6.41 -13.73
N VAL A 13 -4.38 -6.21 -13.38
CA VAL A 13 -3.72 -4.90 -13.36
C VAL A 13 -3.65 -4.29 -14.77
N GLU A 14 -3.31 -5.08 -15.79
CA GLU A 14 -3.32 -4.65 -17.19
C GLU A 14 -4.73 -4.20 -17.63
N ALA A 15 -5.77 -4.94 -17.26
CA ALA A 15 -7.16 -4.54 -17.52
C ALA A 15 -7.58 -3.29 -16.75
N THR A 16 -7.07 -3.09 -15.53
CA THR A 16 -7.26 -1.87 -14.74
C THR A 16 -6.60 -0.68 -15.44
N ALA A 17 -5.33 -0.80 -15.87
CA ALA A 17 -4.61 0.25 -16.59
C ALA A 17 -5.35 0.68 -17.87
N LYS A 18 -5.95 -0.27 -18.59
CA LYS A 18 -6.78 0.03 -19.77
C LYS A 18 -7.99 0.89 -19.41
N ARG A 19 -8.73 0.57 -18.33
CA ARG A 19 -9.85 1.40 -17.85
C ARG A 19 -9.40 2.76 -17.34
N MET A 20 -8.23 2.82 -16.70
CA MET A 20 -7.61 4.07 -16.26
C MET A 20 -7.25 4.98 -17.45
N SER A 21 -6.75 4.42 -18.56
CA SER A 21 -6.38 5.20 -19.76
C SER A 21 -7.56 5.91 -20.43
N GLU A 22 -8.80 5.52 -20.13
CA GLU A 22 -10.01 6.17 -20.59
C GLU A 22 -10.38 7.41 -19.73
N GLN A 23 -9.65 7.65 -18.63
CA GLN A 23 -9.89 8.75 -17.69
C GLN A 23 -8.78 9.81 -17.80
N LYS A 24 -9.15 11.09 -17.64
CA LYS A 24 -8.16 12.18 -17.54
C LYS A 24 -7.41 12.15 -16.21
N THR A 25 -8.11 11.80 -15.13
CA THR A 25 -7.57 11.74 -13.77
C THR A 25 -8.13 10.52 -13.06
N VAL A 26 -7.28 9.81 -12.33
CA VAL A 26 -7.62 8.62 -11.56
C VAL A 26 -7.06 8.77 -10.15
N LEU A 27 -7.84 8.37 -9.16
CA LEU A 27 -7.43 8.26 -7.77
C LEU A 27 -6.99 6.83 -7.49
N ALA A 28 -5.71 6.63 -7.16
CA ALA A 28 -5.17 5.36 -6.66
C ALA A 28 -5.23 5.38 -5.13
N VAL A 29 -6.31 4.87 -4.58
CA VAL A 29 -6.61 4.91 -3.14
C VAL A 29 -6.03 3.68 -2.48
N GLN A 30 -5.40 3.87 -1.32
CA GLN A 30 -4.70 2.81 -0.61
C GLN A 30 -5.23 2.64 0.79
N ASP A 31 -5.36 1.39 1.21
CA ASP A 31 -5.75 1.06 2.57
C ASP A 31 -5.08 -0.23 3.05
N THR A 32 -5.05 -0.39 4.38
CA THR A 32 -4.56 -1.60 5.04
C THR A 32 -5.67 -2.21 5.86
N THR A 33 -5.98 -3.45 5.58
CA THR A 33 -6.96 -4.23 6.35
C THR A 33 -6.34 -5.50 6.92
N THR A 34 -7.07 -6.15 7.80
CA THR A 34 -6.68 -7.43 8.41
C THR A 34 -7.72 -8.50 8.09
N LEU A 35 -7.26 -9.68 7.70
CA LEU A 35 -8.09 -10.86 7.59
C LEU A 35 -7.93 -11.68 8.86
N ASN A 36 -8.98 -11.73 9.68
CA ASN A 36 -8.96 -12.40 10.97
C ASN A 36 -9.30 -13.89 10.81
N TYR A 37 -8.35 -14.74 11.17
CA TYR A 37 -8.47 -16.20 11.14
C TYR A 37 -8.45 -16.83 12.53
N THR A 38 -8.65 -16.06 13.59
CA THR A 38 -8.60 -16.56 14.98
C THR A 38 -9.57 -17.73 15.22
N ALA A 39 -10.71 -17.77 14.52
CA ALA A 39 -11.67 -18.87 14.59
C ALA A 39 -11.25 -20.11 13.76
N HIS A 40 -10.11 -20.07 13.09
CA HIS A 40 -9.62 -21.16 12.22
C HIS A 40 -8.26 -21.67 12.69
N PRO A 41 -8.17 -22.37 13.85
CA PRO A 41 -6.91 -22.73 14.50
C PRO A 41 -6.04 -23.71 13.70
N SER A 42 -6.62 -24.41 12.73
CA SER A 42 -5.89 -25.34 11.85
C SER A 42 -5.16 -24.65 10.69
N THR A 43 -5.31 -23.32 10.54
CA THR A 43 -4.63 -22.60 9.49
C THR A 43 -3.21 -22.25 9.93
N GLU A 44 -2.23 -22.75 9.20
CA GLU A 44 -0.81 -22.50 9.46
C GLU A 44 -0.29 -21.24 8.76
N GLY A 45 0.85 -20.72 9.22
CA GLY A 45 1.54 -19.58 8.61
C GLY A 45 0.89 -18.22 8.90
N LEU A 46 -0.02 -18.16 9.88
CA LEU A 46 -0.65 -16.92 10.33
C LEU A 46 0.22 -16.19 11.36
N GLY A 47 0.01 -14.89 11.49
CA GLY A 47 0.69 -14.05 12.47
C GLY A 47 -0.27 -13.10 13.22
N PRO A 48 0.21 -12.38 14.24
CA PRO A 48 -0.61 -11.44 15.00
C PRO A 48 -1.10 -10.30 14.10
N ILE A 49 -2.41 -10.06 14.11
CA ILE A 49 -3.05 -8.98 13.33
C ILE A 49 -3.15 -7.67 14.13
N ASN A 50 -3.10 -7.74 15.46
CA ASN A 50 -3.16 -6.59 16.34
C ASN A 50 -1.77 -6.24 16.88
N THR A 51 -1.56 -4.95 17.19
CA THR A 51 -0.33 -4.45 17.85
C THR A 51 -0.41 -4.56 19.38
N THR A 52 -1.58 -4.83 19.93
CA THR A 52 -1.86 -5.04 21.34
C THR A 52 -1.82 -6.53 21.70
N LYS A 53 -1.82 -6.85 23.00
CA LYS A 53 -1.77 -8.22 23.53
C LYS A 53 -3.02 -9.07 23.23
N ASP A 54 -3.82 -8.67 22.28
CA ASP A 54 -4.95 -9.43 21.78
C ASP A 54 -4.44 -10.59 20.91
N ASN A 55 -4.93 -11.81 21.15
CA ASN A 55 -4.49 -13.04 20.51
C ASN A 55 -5.05 -13.23 19.08
N GLY A 56 -5.47 -12.15 18.42
CA GLY A 56 -5.95 -12.21 17.03
C GLY A 56 -4.84 -12.64 16.06
N VAL A 57 -5.09 -13.69 15.28
CA VAL A 57 -4.18 -14.20 14.27
C VAL A 57 -4.79 -14.12 12.87
N GLY A 58 -3.94 -13.86 11.87
CA GLY A 58 -4.43 -13.72 10.50
C GLY A 58 -3.38 -13.19 9.54
N LEU A 59 -3.86 -12.48 8.53
CA LEU A 59 -3.08 -11.85 7.48
C LEU A 59 -3.31 -10.34 7.48
N ILE A 60 -2.27 -9.60 7.11
CA ILE A 60 -2.37 -8.17 6.78
C ILE A 60 -2.46 -8.07 5.27
N VAL A 61 -3.40 -7.30 4.77
CA VAL A 61 -3.57 -6.99 3.36
C VAL A 61 -3.49 -5.48 3.19
N HIS A 62 -2.68 -5.04 2.25
CA HIS A 62 -2.60 -3.65 1.82
C HIS A 62 -2.84 -3.60 0.33
N ASP A 63 -3.86 -2.89 -0.09
CA ASP A 63 -4.24 -2.79 -1.47
C ASP A 63 -4.18 -1.35 -2.00
N THR A 64 -4.15 -1.25 -3.32
CA THR A 64 -4.29 -0.01 -4.06
C THR A 64 -5.38 -0.21 -5.09
N VAL A 65 -6.47 0.52 -4.98
CA VAL A 65 -7.61 0.47 -5.89
C VAL A 65 -7.71 1.76 -6.67
N ALA A 66 -7.85 1.66 -7.99
CA ALA A 66 -8.08 2.80 -8.86
C ALA A 66 -9.57 3.17 -8.89
N PHE A 67 -9.86 4.46 -8.75
CA PHE A 67 -11.21 5.04 -8.85
C PHE A 67 -11.23 6.19 -9.86
N SER A 68 -12.35 6.36 -10.57
CA SER A 68 -12.62 7.61 -11.27
C SER A 68 -12.92 8.75 -10.29
N LEU A 69 -12.96 10.01 -10.75
CA LEU A 69 -13.30 11.16 -9.89
C LEU A 69 -14.76 11.09 -9.39
N GLU A 70 -15.63 10.37 -10.08
CA GLU A 70 -17.02 10.11 -9.67
C GLU A 70 -17.14 8.98 -8.64
N GLY A 71 -16.01 8.35 -8.25
CA GLY A 71 -15.98 7.29 -7.27
C GLY A 71 -16.26 5.88 -7.83
N THR A 72 -16.26 5.71 -9.15
CA THR A 72 -16.41 4.39 -9.77
C THR A 72 -15.12 3.59 -9.65
N PRO A 73 -15.11 2.37 -9.06
CA PRO A 73 -13.93 1.53 -8.97
C PRO A 73 -13.53 1.02 -10.36
N LEU A 74 -12.30 1.30 -10.76
CA LEU A 74 -11.72 0.86 -12.03
C LEU A 74 -10.99 -0.48 -11.91
N GLY A 75 -10.51 -0.82 -10.71
CA GLY A 75 -9.89 -2.11 -10.41
C GLY A 75 -8.66 -1.98 -9.52
N LEU A 76 -8.05 -3.13 -9.23
CA LEU A 76 -6.84 -3.22 -8.43
C LEU A 76 -5.61 -2.76 -9.24
N VAL A 77 -4.74 -2.01 -8.58
CA VAL A 77 -3.41 -1.59 -9.04
C VAL A 77 -2.34 -2.45 -8.38
N ASP A 78 -2.46 -2.68 -7.06
CA ASP A 78 -1.52 -3.49 -6.28
C ASP A 78 -2.23 -4.18 -5.12
N VAL A 79 -1.71 -5.33 -4.72
CA VAL A 79 -2.10 -6.03 -3.49
C VAL A 79 -0.85 -6.63 -2.85
N GLN A 80 -0.60 -6.26 -1.61
CA GLN A 80 0.42 -6.84 -0.76
C GLN A 80 -0.25 -7.65 0.36
N CYS A 81 0.28 -8.83 0.65
CA CYS A 81 -0.22 -9.69 1.71
C CYS A 81 0.95 -10.27 2.50
N TRP A 82 0.91 -10.17 3.82
CA TRP A 82 1.94 -10.70 4.70
C TRP A 82 1.40 -11.11 6.07
N THR A 83 2.22 -11.84 6.82
CA THR A 83 2.01 -12.12 8.24
C THR A 83 3.06 -11.40 9.07
N ARG A 84 2.71 -10.99 10.27
CA ARG A 84 3.67 -10.49 11.25
C ARG A 84 4.33 -11.64 11.98
N ASP A 85 5.61 -11.51 12.26
CA ASP A 85 6.34 -12.44 13.11
C ASP A 85 5.86 -12.29 14.56
N PRO A 86 5.36 -13.36 15.21
CA PRO A 86 4.96 -13.33 16.60
C PRO A 86 6.10 -12.90 17.55
N GLU A 87 7.35 -13.24 17.23
CA GLU A 87 8.51 -12.88 18.04
C GLU A 87 8.87 -11.40 17.99
N GLU A 88 8.44 -10.68 16.94
CA GLU A 88 8.62 -9.24 16.79
C GLU A 88 7.51 -8.42 17.48
N ALA A 89 6.47 -9.08 17.99
CA ALA A 89 5.36 -8.42 18.69
C ALA A 89 5.88 -7.70 19.96
N GLY A 90 5.53 -6.42 20.12
CA GLY A 90 5.93 -5.61 21.29
C GLY A 90 7.33 -4.97 21.23
N LYS A 91 8.18 -5.26 20.23
CA LYS A 91 9.54 -4.69 20.11
C LYS A 91 9.57 -3.31 19.43
N SER A 92 8.63 -2.42 19.74
CA SER A 92 8.44 -1.13 19.03
C SER A 92 9.65 -0.18 19.10
N LYS A 93 10.41 -0.17 20.21
CA LYS A 93 11.57 0.74 20.39
C LYS A 93 12.69 0.49 19.37
N LYS A 94 12.99 -0.78 19.06
CA LYS A 94 14.03 -1.15 18.09
C LYS A 94 13.61 -0.89 16.63
N ARG A 95 12.30 -0.75 16.35
CA ARG A 95 11.79 -0.52 14.99
C ARG A 95 12.11 0.88 14.46
N LYS A 96 12.24 1.89 15.33
CA LYS A 96 12.51 3.28 14.90
C LYS A 96 13.87 3.42 14.21
N GLU A 97 14.86 2.64 14.63
CA GLU A 97 16.24 2.72 14.14
C GLU A 97 16.50 1.87 12.89
N ARG A 98 15.58 0.98 12.52
CA ARG A 98 15.69 0.13 11.32
C ARG A 98 15.54 0.97 10.05
N PRO A 99 16.20 0.59 8.94
CA PRO A 99 15.92 1.16 7.63
C PRO A 99 14.45 0.88 7.21
N ILE A 100 13.93 1.68 6.28
CA ILE A 100 12.52 1.59 5.87
C ILE A 100 12.17 0.22 5.28
N GLU A 101 13.15 -0.42 4.62
CA GLU A 101 13.01 -1.74 3.99
C GLU A 101 12.68 -2.86 4.98
N GLU A 102 13.07 -2.68 6.24
CA GLU A 102 12.81 -3.62 7.34
C GLU A 102 11.57 -3.25 8.16
N LYS A 103 10.92 -2.13 7.82
CA LYS A 103 9.71 -1.66 8.49
C LYS A 103 8.45 -2.07 7.72
N GLU A 104 7.36 -2.29 8.43
CA GLU A 104 6.05 -2.51 7.81
C GLU A 104 5.61 -1.33 6.93
N SER A 105 6.11 -0.12 7.23
CA SER A 105 5.85 1.09 6.43
C SER A 105 6.42 1.03 5.01
N VAL A 106 7.29 0.06 4.68
CA VAL A 106 7.76 -0.16 3.29
C VAL A 106 6.62 -0.46 2.33
N LYS A 107 5.47 -0.93 2.85
CA LYS A 107 4.25 -1.13 2.07
C LYS A 107 3.87 0.12 1.27
N TRP A 108 4.03 1.31 1.86
CA TRP A 108 3.70 2.58 1.23
C TRP A 108 4.59 2.86 0.00
N LEU A 109 5.90 2.65 0.13
CA LEU A 109 6.82 2.80 -1.01
C LEU A 109 6.52 1.80 -2.13
N ARG A 110 6.21 0.55 -1.79
CA ARG A 110 5.84 -0.49 -2.76
C ARG A 110 4.58 -0.11 -3.54
N SER A 111 3.54 0.37 -2.84
CA SER A 111 2.31 0.82 -3.49
C SER A 111 2.51 2.07 -4.37
N TYR A 112 3.38 3.01 -3.95
CA TYR A 112 3.74 4.14 -4.80
C TYR A 112 4.44 3.68 -6.08
N ARG A 113 5.39 2.74 -5.98
CA ARG A 113 6.08 2.16 -7.12
C ARG A 113 5.13 1.42 -8.06
N ALA A 114 4.20 0.65 -7.52
CA ALA A 114 3.17 -0.02 -8.33
C ALA A 114 2.27 0.98 -9.05
N ALA A 115 1.87 2.06 -8.39
CA ALA A 115 1.12 3.14 -9.03
C ALA A 115 1.94 3.85 -10.12
N ALA A 116 3.27 4.00 -9.94
CA ALA A 116 4.16 4.55 -10.96
C ALA A 116 4.30 3.60 -12.18
N GLU A 117 4.44 2.29 -11.95
CA GLU A 117 4.43 1.29 -13.03
C GLU A 117 3.14 1.38 -13.87
N VAL A 118 1.98 1.53 -13.21
CA VAL A 118 0.68 1.66 -13.91
C VAL A 118 0.55 3.03 -14.60
N GLN A 119 1.11 4.11 -14.02
CA GLN A 119 1.16 5.42 -14.67
C GLN A 119 1.91 5.36 -16.02
N GLU A 120 2.95 4.54 -16.14
CA GLU A 120 3.66 4.33 -17.40
C GLU A 120 2.78 3.64 -18.46
N LEU A 121 1.85 2.78 -18.06
CA LEU A 121 0.89 2.13 -18.95
C LEU A 121 -0.24 3.07 -19.43
N CYS A 122 -0.47 4.17 -18.72
CA CYS A 122 -1.49 5.17 -19.07
C CYS A 122 -0.92 6.60 -18.99
N PRO A 123 0.04 6.97 -19.85
CA PRO A 123 0.83 8.20 -19.73
C PRO A 123 0.01 9.50 -19.94
N GLN A 124 -1.19 9.42 -20.51
CA GLN A 124 -2.08 10.56 -20.71
C GLN A 124 -3.05 10.78 -19.52
N THR A 125 -3.06 9.85 -18.57
CA THR A 125 -3.90 9.90 -17.35
C THR A 125 -3.10 10.48 -16.20
N LEU A 126 -3.63 11.45 -15.49
CA LEU A 126 -3.05 11.90 -14.23
C LEU A 126 -3.43 10.92 -13.12
N VAL A 127 -2.48 10.16 -12.61
CA VAL A 127 -2.70 9.32 -11.43
C VAL A 127 -2.39 10.11 -10.16
N VAL A 128 -3.34 10.16 -9.24
CA VAL A 128 -3.19 10.75 -7.91
C VAL A 128 -3.25 9.64 -6.88
N SER A 129 -2.15 9.36 -6.22
CA SER A 129 -2.03 8.39 -5.12
C SER A 129 -2.57 9.01 -3.85
N VAL A 130 -3.63 8.42 -3.29
CA VAL A 130 -4.39 8.94 -2.14
C VAL A 130 -4.14 8.08 -0.92
N TRP A 131 -3.74 8.69 0.19
CA TRP A 131 -3.19 8.02 1.36
C TRP A 131 -3.73 8.60 2.66
N ASP A 132 -3.82 7.76 3.66
CA ASP A 132 -4.12 8.19 5.01
C ASP A 132 -2.87 8.76 5.73
N ARG A 133 -3.04 9.16 7.01
CA ARG A 133 -1.97 9.74 7.84
C ARG A 133 -0.82 8.76 8.16
N GLU A 134 -1.02 7.46 8.04
CA GLU A 134 0.06 6.49 8.28
C GLU A 134 1.16 6.58 7.21
N ALA A 135 0.77 6.96 6.00
CA ALA A 135 1.68 7.17 4.87
C ALA A 135 2.45 8.51 4.93
N ASP A 136 2.22 9.32 5.94
CA ASP A 136 2.92 10.57 6.15
C ASP A 136 4.35 10.33 6.63
N ILE A 137 5.21 9.81 5.75
CA ILE A 137 6.61 9.44 6.01
C ILE A 137 7.53 10.15 5.02
N HIS A 138 8.70 10.56 5.52
CA HIS A 138 9.69 11.32 4.75
C HIS A 138 10.13 10.58 3.49
N GLU A 139 10.40 9.29 3.60
CA GLU A 139 10.89 8.43 2.52
C GLU A 139 9.95 8.40 1.31
N LEU A 140 8.62 8.44 1.55
CA LEU A 140 7.63 8.49 0.48
C LEU A 140 7.69 9.82 -0.30
N PHE A 141 7.77 10.95 0.42
CA PHE A 141 7.87 12.27 -0.22
C PHE A 141 9.18 12.42 -0.98
N LEU A 142 10.27 11.89 -0.44
CA LEU A 142 11.58 11.92 -1.11
C LEU A 142 11.54 11.12 -2.42
N GLU A 143 11.00 9.90 -2.41
CA GLU A 143 10.88 9.06 -3.59
C GLU A 143 9.98 9.71 -4.65
N ALA A 144 8.84 10.27 -4.23
CA ALA A 144 7.94 10.97 -5.14
C ALA A 144 8.57 12.23 -5.76
N ALA A 145 9.38 12.98 -5.02
CA ALA A 145 10.09 14.15 -5.53
C ALA A 145 11.17 13.77 -6.57
N GLN A 146 11.76 12.58 -6.46
CA GLN A 146 12.76 12.07 -7.39
C GLN A 146 12.13 11.47 -8.66
N THR A 147 10.87 11.08 -8.63
CA THR A 147 10.16 10.43 -9.74
C THR A 147 9.48 11.47 -10.63
N LYS A 148 10.17 11.93 -11.68
CA LYS A 148 9.72 13.06 -12.53
C LYS A 148 8.34 12.87 -13.17
N SER A 149 7.99 11.64 -13.58
CA SER A 149 6.73 11.29 -14.28
C SER A 149 5.81 10.43 -13.44
N GLY A 150 6.06 10.33 -12.13
CA GLY A 150 5.29 9.50 -11.22
C GLY A 150 3.92 10.08 -10.84
N PRO A 151 3.10 9.27 -10.16
CA PRO A 151 1.84 9.71 -9.60
C PRO A 151 2.01 10.92 -8.67
N LYS A 152 1.03 11.79 -8.65
CA LYS A 152 0.98 12.85 -7.64
C LYS A 152 0.53 12.27 -6.31
N LEU A 153 1.02 12.84 -5.20
CA LEU A 153 0.65 12.42 -3.85
C LEU A 153 -0.45 13.32 -3.28
N LEU A 154 -1.44 12.69 -2.67
CA LEU A 154 -2.41 13.31 -1.78
C LEU A 154 -2.38 12.54 -0.45
N VAL A 155 -1.64 13.04 0.52
CA VAL A 155 -1.44 12.38 1.82
C VAL A 155 -2.11 13.20 2.93
N ARG A 156 -2.92 12.54 3.74
CA ARG A 156 -3.48 13.15 4.95
C ARG A 156 -2.38 13.37 5.97
N ALA A 157 -2.14 14.62 6.37
CA ALA A 157 -1.09 14.97 7.32
C ALA A 157 -1.33 14.38 8.72
N GLU A 158 -0.28 13.82 9.35
CA GLU A 158 -0.31 13.39 10.74
C GLU A 158 -0.10 14.58 11.67
N ARG A 159 -1.03 14.81 12.59
CA ARG A 159 -1.04 15.98 13.48
C ARG A 159 0.16 16.08 14.42
N SER A 160 0.71 14.93 14.82
CA SER A 160 1.83 14.86 15.76
C SER A 160 3.18 15.19 15.12
N ARG A 161 3.25 15.32 13.80
CA ARG A 161 4.50 15.59 13.09
C ARG A 161 4.64 17.09 12.82
N GLN A 162 5.70 17.67 13.37
CA GLN A 162 6.08 19.05 13.04
C GLN A 162 6.69 19.08 11.63
N ARG A 163 6.28 20.07 10.83
CA ARG A 163 6.79 20.33 9.49
C ARG A 163 7.00 21.80 9.30
N THR A 164 8.08 22.13 8.61
CA THR A 164 8.29 23.44 8.02
C THR A 164 7.81 23.37 6.57
N VAL A 165 6.97 24.31 6.18
CA VAL A 165 6.56 24.52 4.79
C VAL A 165 7.32 25.74 4.33
N GLU A 166 8.20 25.57 3.33
CA GLU A 166 8.93 26.64 2.66
C GLU A 166 8.18 27.08 1.41
#